data_6fd20e27d4c06118aac5ff5327b0e5d0
#
_entry.id   6fd20e27d4c06118aac5ff5327b0e5d0
#
_cell.length_a   1.000
_cell.length_b   1.000
_cell.length_c   1.000
_cell.angle_alpha   90.00
_cell.angle_beta   90.00
_cell.angle_gamma   90.00
#
_symmetry.space_group_name_H-M   'P 1'
#
loop_
_entity.id
_entity.type
_entity.pdbx_description
1 polymer ?
#
loop_
_entity_poly.entity_id
_entity_poly.type
_entity_poly.pdbx_seq_one_letter_code
_entity_poly.pdbx_strand_id
1 'polypeptide(L)'
;SSKSLTETPSPAAKAEMHRIQRPFGGKICLGPVGEMEIDERGPLEGGGSWTHQNSNAANTLCSDDSIVKGQLSMFWFRDVDFEIPNRHGQAPAPLSHNGYMVVGGVDGIACLDAYNGRTLWIHELKGNLSDYDGIHHDVGVGEAGSNFCLSDEAVFVRNSDRCLRIELATGEVTGDFSPPPLPEAGTADRNWGFLAHHDGLLFGSILNDGHRVSPRYNLTKLRTESVEFFALDAKTGELKWQFRPKHSIRNNAIAISGKRVFVVDRPVIAADHITDPKRNGRQGEKLPPAEIPKGSLIALDALTGDEIWRNDEDIFGTQLAVSEAHSTLLMNYQAVRHSFFGLPSETGGRLAGFNIETGKRNWDQKATYQSRPLINDYKIYAQGGAWNLITGEQLEFDLERSYGCGQISAGKHVMLFRSATLGYRDLSSDAGTQNFGGIRPSCWINAIPANGLVLVPDGSSKCLCSYQMRAWFALQPAD
;
A
#
# COMPACT_ATOMS: atom_id res chain seq x y z
N SER A 1 -3.45 -14.38 -40.82
CA SER A 1 -3.65 -15.46 -41.81
C SER A 1 -3.74 -16.78 -41.07
N SER A 2 -4.95 -17.34 -40.97
CA SER A 2 -5.20 -18.67 -40.43
C SER A 2 -4.66 -19.71 -41.40
N LYS A 3 -3.42 -20.16 -41.19
CA LYS A 3 -3.01 -21.47 -41.70
C LYS A 3 -3.50 -22.50 -40.70
N SER A 4 -4.39 -23.41 -41.13
CA SER A 4 -4.70 -24.60 -40.34
C SER A 4 -3.42 -25.39 -40.20
N LEU A 5 -2.88 -25.51 -39.00
CA LEU A 5 -1.81 -26.43 -38.69
C LEU A 5 -2.43 -27.81 -38.67
N THR A 6 -2.13 -28.61 -39.68
CA THR A 6 -2.56 -30.04 -39.78
C THR A 6 -1.71 -30.96 -38.92
N GLU A 7 -0.65 -30.45 -38.29
CA GLU A 7 0.24 -31.22 -37.42
C GLU A 7 0.16 -30.68 -35.97
N THR A 8 0.17 -31.55 -35.01
CA THR A 8 0.28 -31.21 -33.58
C THR A 8 1.59 -30.48 -33.35
N PRO A 9 1.58 -29.25 -32.74
CA PRO A 9 2.79 -28.50 -32.51
C PRO A 9 3.79 -29.30 -31.65
N SER A 10 5.07 -29.14 -31.95
CA SER A 10 6.13 -29.71 -31.11
C SER A 10 6.07 -29.13 -29.68
N PRO A 11 6.63 -29.85 -28.67
CA PRO A 11 6.69 -29.31 -27.30
C PRO A 11 7.34 -27.92 -27.22
N ALA A 12 8.38 -27.66 -27.99
CA ALA A 12 9.04 -26.37 -28.07
C ALA A 12 8.10 -25.28 -28.66
N ALA A 13 7.34 -25.61 -29.70
CA ALA A 13 6.35 -24.71 -30.29
C ALA A 13 5.19 -24.42 -29.32
N LYS A 14 4.72 -25.42 -28.57
CA LYS A 14 3.70 -25.22 -27.53
C LYS A 14 4.24 -24.30 -26.41
N ALA A 15 5.46 -24.51 -25.94
CA ALA A 15 6.10 -23.67 -24.92
C ALA A 15 6.20 -22.19 -25.40
N GLU A 16 6.58 -21.97 -26.66
CA GLU A 16 6.65 -20.62 -27.21
C GLU A 16 5.25 -20.01 -27.40
N MET A 17 4.25 -20.77 -27.80
CA MET A 17 2.86 -20.31 -27.83
C MET A 17 2.39 -19.87 -26.45
N HIS A 18 2.72 -20.61 -25.41
CA HIS A 18 2.45 -20.24 -24.01
C HIS A 18 3.17 -18.94 -23.63
N ARG A 19 4.44 -18.82 -23.95
CA ARG A 19 5.25 -17.65 -23.61
C ARG A 19 4.67 -16.34 -24.15
N ILE A 20 4.12 -16.35 -25.36
CA ILE A 20 3.56 -15.18 -26.02
C ILE A 20 2.11 -14.88 -25.65
N GLN A 21 1.42 -15.80 -24.97
CA GLN A 21 0.06 -15.54 -24.50
C GLN A 21 0.07 -14.57 -23.31
N ARG A 22 -1.02 -13.81 -23.20
CA ARG A 22 -1.28 -13.01 -22.01
C ARG A 22 -1.39 -13.93 -20.77
N PRO A 23 -0.63 -13.69 -19.70
CA PRO A 23 -0.90 -14.36 -18.43
C PRO A 23 -2.34 -14.09 -17.96
N PHE A 24 -2.91 -14.99 -17.18
CA PHE A 24 -4.30 -14.90 -16.70
C PHE A 24 -5.33 -14.83 -17.86
N GLY A 25 -5.49 -15.92 -18.57
CA GLY A 25 -6.59 -16.13 -19.52
C GLY A 25 -6.25 -15.98 -21.01
N GLY A 26 -4.97 -15.85 -21.41
CA GLY A 26 -4.56 -16.03 -22.79
C GLY A 26 -4.83 -17.45 -23.25
N LYS A 27 -5.48 -17.64 -24.43
CA LYS A 27 -5.92 -18.95 -24.90
C LYS A 27 -5.16 -19.39 -26.14
N ILE A 28 -4.76 -20.66 -26.15
CA ILE A 28 -4.24 -21.36 -27.32
C ILE A 28 -5.34 -22.34 -27.74
N CYS A 29 -5.79 -22.22 -28.99
CA CYS A 29 -6.78 -23.10 -29.56
C CYS A 29 -6.11 -23.96 -30.65
N LEU A 30 -6.02 -25.25 -30.44
CA LEU A 30 -5.37 -26.20 -31.33
C LEU A 30 -6.38 -27.25 -31.81
N GLY A 31 -6.40 -27.53 -33.11
CA GLY A 31 -7.28 -28.52 -33.74
C GLY A 31 -8.25 -27.96 -34.77
N PRO A 32 -9.05 -28.82 -35.38
CA PRO A 32 -10.07 -28.43 -36.35
C PRO A 32 -11.21 -27.66 -35.70
N VAL A 33 -11.86 -26.79 -36.46
CA VAL A 33 -13.03 -26.02 -36.00
C VAL A 33 -14.12 -26.98 -35.51
N GLY A 34 -14.55 -26.83 -34.28
CA GLY A 34 -15.53 -27.69 -33.59
C GLY A 34 -14.94 -28.78 -32.72
N GLU A 35 -13.63 -29.06 -32.83
CA GLU A 35 -12.91 -30.07 -32.01
C GLU A 35 -11.60 -29.48 -31.43
N MET A 36 -11.57 -28.16 -31.18
CA MET A 36 -10.37 -27.50 -30.69
C MET A 36 -10.09 -27.88 -29.22
N GLU A 37 -8.85 -28.29 -28.96
CA GLU A 37 -8.27 -28.28 -27.62
C GLU A 37 -7.96 -26.84 -27.22
N ILE A 38 -8.50 -26.36 -26.10
CA ILE A 38 -8.26 -25.02 -25.58
C ILE A 38 -7.36 -25.15 -24.37
N ASP A 39 -6.21 -24.50 -24.46
CA ASP A 39 -5.25 -24.40 -23.37
C ASP A 39 -5.20 -22.91 -22.92
N GLU A 40 -5.48 -22.67 -21.65
CA GLU A 40 -5.54 -21.33 -21.07
C GLU A 40 -4.30 -21.07 -20.23
N ARG A 41 -3.60 -19.96 -20.51
CA ARG A 41 -2.44 -19.56 -19.73
C ARG A 41 -2.84 -19.07 -18.36
N GLY A 42 -2.31 -19.73 -17.33
CA GLY A 42 -2.44 -19.35 -15.93
C GLY A 42 -1.59 -18.12 -15.54
N PRO A 43 -1.36 -17.94 -14.23
CA PRO A 43 -0.50 -16.88 -13.70
C PRO A 43 0.93 -17.00 -14.23
N LEU A 44 1.64 -15.87 -14.24
CA LEU A 44 3.06 -15.85 -14.53
C LEU A 44 3.82 -16.31 -13.27
N GLU A 45 4.56 -17.40 -13.39
CA GLU A 45 5.34 -17.95 -12.27
C GLU A 45 6.36 -16.91 -11.77
N GLY A 46 6.33 -16.61 -10.48
CA GLY A 46 7.13 -15.58 -9.86
C GLY A 46 6.60 -14.14 -10.01
N GLY A 47 5.49 -13.96 -10.75
CA GLY A 47 4.78 -12.68 -10.77
C GLY A 47 4.07 -12.43 -9.45
N GLY A 48 4.44 -11.35 -8.78
CA GLY A 48 3.90 -10.99 -7.47
C GLY A 48 2.66 -10.13 -7.55
N SER A 49 2.15 -9.76 -6.37
CA SER A 49 0.97 -8.94 -6.20
C SER A 49 1.22 -7.71 -5.34
N TRP A 50 0.41 -6.68 -5.54
CA TRP A 50 0.37 -5.49 -4.71
C TRP A 50 -1.08 -5.18 -4.34
N THR A 51 -1.60 -5.82 -3.30
CA THR A 51 -3.04 -5.85 -2.99
C THR A 51 -3.51 -4.77 -2.01
N HIS A 52 -2.59 -4.13 -1.31
CA HIS A 52 -2.87 -3.11 -0.30
C HIS A 52 -1.95 -1.89 -0.46
N GLN A 53 -2.25 -0.82 0.24
CA GLN A 53 -1.49 0.44 0.19
C GLN A 53 0.02 0.23 0.31
N ASN A 54 0.45 -0.64 1.21
CA ASN A 54 1.85 -0.95 1.49
C ASN A 54 2.21 -2.37 1.03
N SER A 55 1.84 -2.75 -0.16
CA SER A 55 2.01 -4.05 -0.81
C SER A 55 0.97 -5.10 -0.39
N ASN A 56 0.86 -5.41 0.88
CA ASN A 56 0.02 -6.47 1.44
C ASN A 56 -0.58 -6.02 2.79
N ALA A 57 -1.45 -6.83 3.36
CA ALA A 57 -2.07 -6.56 4.66
C ALA A 57 -1.04 -6.49 5.81
N ALA A 58 0.13 -7.11 5.63
CA ALA A 58 1.24 -7.07 6.57
C ALA A 58 2.11 -5.80 6.47
N ASN A 59 1.83 -4.91 5.52
CA ASN A 59 2.52 -3.63 5.29
C ASN A 59 4.03 -3.74 4.96
N THR A 60 4.46 -4.78 4.27
CA THR A 60 5.89 -4.99 4.01
C THR A 60 6.52 -3.99 3.04
N LEU A 61 5.73 -3.25 2.23
CA LEU A 61 6.19 -2.40 1.11
C LEU A 61 7.04 -3.17 0.09
N CYS A 62 6.95 -4.48 0.11
CA CYS A 62 7.65 -5.39 -0.78
C CYS A 62 6.65 -6.43 -1.28
N SER A 63 6.51 -6.54 -2.60
CA SER A 63 5.75 -7.62 -3.21
C SER A 63 6.58 -8.90 -3.26
N ASP A 64 5.92 -10.02 -3.46
CA ASP A 64 6.54 -11.30 -3.72
C ASP A 64 7.03 -11.48 -5.17
N ASP A 65 6.95 -10.41 -5.99
CA ASP A 65 7.44 -10.42 -7.37
C ASP A 65 8.94 -10.71 -7.43
N SER A 66 9.29 -11.78 -8.11
CA SER A 66 10.67 -12.25 -8.30
C SER A 66 11.17 -12.14 -9.74
N ILE A 67 10.32 -11.63 -10.64
CA ILE A 67 10.63 -11.50 -12.06
C ILE A 67 11.32 -10.16 -12.34
N VAL A 68 10.82 -9.09 -11.75
CA VAL A 68 11.35 -7.75 -12.01
C VAL A 68 12.75 -7.59 -11.44
N LYS A 69 13.75 -7.50 -12.34
CA LYS A 69 15.16 -7.28 -12.05
C LYS A 69 15.89 -6.80 -13.30
N GLY A 70 17.15 -6.37 -13.15
CA GLY A 70 18.01 -5.93 -14.26
C GLY A 70 17.53 -4.62 -14.90
N GLN A 71 17.86 -4.46 -16.15
CA GLN A 71 17.43 -3.30 -16.93
C GLN A 71 15.94 -3.37 -17.25
N LEU A 72 15.33 -2.21 -17.35
CA LEU A 72 13.90 -2.10 -17.64
C LEU A 72 13.68 -1.56 -19.06
N SER A 73 12.64 -2.04 -19.72
CA SER A 73 12.16 -1.58 -21.03
C SER A 73 10.69 -1.22 -20.98
N MET A 74 10.25 -0.33 -21.88
CA MET A 74 8.83 0.05 -21.99
C MET A 74 8.02 -1.15 -22.50
N PHE A 75 6.94 -1.49 -21.80
CA PHE A 75 6.03 -2.55 -22.22
C PHE A 75 4.79 -1.97 -22.87
N TRP A 76 4.08 -1.09 -22.19
CA TRP A 76 2.96 -0.34 -22.76
C TRP A 76 2.88 1.08 -22.17
N PHE A 77 2.21 1.96 -22.88
CA PHE A 77 2.04 3.37 -22.54
C PHE A 77 0.70 3.87 -23.05
N ARG A 78 0.00 4.66 -22.25
CA ARG A 78 -1.29 5.24 -22.63
C ARG A 78 -1.59 6.54 -21.86
N ASP A 79 -2.60 7.28 -22.35
CA ASP A 79 -3.16 8.42 -21.64
C ASP A 79 -3.88 8.01 -20.35
N VAL A 80 -4.05 8.96 -19.42
CA VAL A 80 -4.77 8.77 -18.18
C VAL A 80 -6.29 8.79 -18.42
N ASP A 81 -7.03 7.96 -17.68
CA ASP A 81 -8.50 7.97 -17.72
C ASP A 81 -9.08 9.09 -16.84
N PHE A 82 -8.41 9.43 -15.74
CA PHE A 82 -8.82 10.48 -14.82
C PHE A 82 -7.63 11.00 -13.99
N GLU A 83 -7.86 12.11 -13.29
CA GLU A 83 -6.86 12.67 -12.40
C GLU A 83 -6.79 11.90 -11.07
N ILE A 84 -5.57 11.60 -10.62
CA ILE A 84 -5.33 11.13 -9.27
C ILE A 84 -5.01 12.32 -8.37
N PRO A 85 -5.20 12.23 -7.03
CA PRO A 85 -4.89 13.31 -6.11
C PRO A 85 -3.48 13.83 -6.29
N ASN A 86 -3.28 15.11 -5.98
CA ASN A 86 -1.96 15.73 -6.05
C ASN A 86 -0.93 14.85 -5.34
N ARG A 87 0.17 14.58 -6.02
CA ARG A 87 1.24 13.69 -5.56
C ARG A 87 1.81 14.02 -4.19
N HIS A 88 1.83 15.30 -3.83
CA HIS A 88 2.27 15.72 -2.51
C HIS A 88 1.24 15.39 -1.42
N GLY A 89 0.02 15.09 -1.79
CA GLY A 89 -1.05 14.63 -0.92
C GLY A 89 -0.98 13.16 -0.57
N GLN A 90 0.12 12.48 -0.90
CA GLN A 90 0.29 11.06 -0.58
C GLN A 90 -0.85 10.21 -1.13
N ALA A 91 -1.12 10.38 -2.42
CA ALA A 91 -2.16 9.63 -3.13
C ALA A 91 -2.03 8.12 -2.88
N PRO A 92 -3.14 7.40 -2.88
CA PRO A 92 -3.10 5.95 -2.68
C PRO A 92 -2.24 5.28 -3.75
N ALA A 93 -1.56 4.20 -3.34
CA ALA A 93 -0.81 3.36 -4.26
C ALA A 93 -1.76 2.74 -5.31
N PRO A 94 -1.30 2.53 -6.54
CA PRO A 94 -1.98 1.60 -7.42
C PRO A 94 -1.93 0.20 -6.81
N LEU A 95 -2.96 -0.60 -7.06
CA LEU A 95 -2.98 -2.00 -6.63
C LEU A 95 -2.98 -2.91 -7.85
N SER A 96 -2.39 -4.09 -7.71
CA SER A 96 -2.34 -5.05 -8.82
C SER A 96 -2.35 -6.49 -8.33
N HIS A 97 -3.24 -7.29 -8.92
CA HIS A 97 -3.41 -8.69 -8.61
C HIS A 97 -4.05 -9.43 -9.79
N ASN A 98 -3.66 -10.69 -10.03
CA ASN A 98 -4.23 -11.56 -11.06
C ASN A 98 -4.31 -10.91 -12.46
N GLY A 99 -3.32 -10.09 -12.84
CA GLY A 99 -3.31 -9.40 -14.12
C GLY A 99 -4.22 -8.18 -14.23
N TYR A 100 -4.84 -7.77 -13.13
CA TYR A 100 -5.59 -6.51 -13.01
C TYR A 100 -4.71 -5.43 -12.38
N MET A 101 -4.88 -4.19 -12.82
CA MET A 101 -4.35 -3.00 -12.15
C MET A 101 -5.50 -2.09 -11.77
N VAL A 102 -5.60 -1.74 -10.48
CA VAL A 102 -6.65 -0.85 -9.96
C VAL A 102 -6.03 0.47 -9.54
N VAL A 103 -6.63 1.57 -10.01
CA VAL A 103 -6.17 2.94 -9.74
C VAL A 103 -7.31 3.76 -9.15
N GLY A 104 -7.08 4.34 -7.98
CA GLY A 104 -8.00 5.30 -7.37
C GLY A 104 -7.74 6.71 -7.85
N GLY A 105 -8.79 7.44 -8.21
CA GLY A 105 -8.77 8.84 -8.63
C GLY A 105 -9.53 9.77 -7.70
N VAL A 106 -9.54 11.06 -8.04
CA VAL A 106 -10.24 12.11 -7.25
C VAL A 106 -11.74 11.82 -7.17
N ASP A 107 -12.34 11.43 -8.29
CA ASP A 107 -13.78 11.18 -8.40
C ASP A 107 -14.12 9.79 -8.92
N GLY A 108 -13.19 8.83 -8.82
CA GLY A 108 -13.46 7.51 -9.35
C GLY A 108 -12.40 6.47 -9.04
N ILE A 109 -12.68 5.26 -9.49
CA ILE A 109 -11.76 4.13 -9.46
C ILE A 109 -11.86 3.38 -10.78
N ALA A 110 -10.73 2.94 -11.32
CA ALA A 110 -10.66 2.18 -12.57
C ALA A 110 -9.92 0.87 -12.39
N CYS A 111 -10.31 -0.13 -13.14
CA CYS A 111 -9.58 -1.36 -13.33
C CYS A 111 -9.10 -1.49 -14.77
N LEU A 112 -7.85 -1.86 -14.92
CA LEU A 112 -7.18 -2.05 -16.20
C LEU A 112 -6.59 -3.44 -16.28
N ASP A 113 -6.43 -3.92 -17.51
CA ASP A 113 -5.56 -5.05 -17.80
C ASP A 113 -4.10 -4.64 -17.60
N ALA A 114 -3.42 -5.26 -16.64
CA ALA A 114 -2.02 -4.91 -16.29
C ALA A 114 -1.04 -5.17 -17.45
N TYR A 115 -1.35 -6.07 -18.38
CA TYR A 115 -0.46 -6.49 -19.46
C TYR A 115 -0.60 -5.68 -20.76
N ASN A 116 -1.64 -4.86 -20.91
CA ASN A 116 -1.82 -4.03 -22.11
C ASN A 116 -2.40 -2.63 -21.84
N GLY A 117 -2.67 -2.32 -20.58
CA GLY A 117 -3.19 -1.02 -20.16
C GLY A 117 -4.63 -0.73 -20.57
N ARG A 118 -5.36 -1.70 -21.15
CA ARG A 118 -6.76 -1.50 -21.55
C ARG A 118 -7.64 -1.33 -20.32
N THR A 119 -8.44 -0.24 -20.29
CA THR A 119 -9.46 -0.07 -19.26
C THR A 119 -10.54 -1.13 -19.42
N LEU A 120 -10.80 -1.85 -18.33
CA LEU A 120 -11.85 -2.86 -18.25
C LEU A 120 -13.16 -2.22 -17.80
N TRP A 121 -13.09 -1.39 -16.77
CA TRP A 121 -14.22 -0.64 -16.25
C TRP A 121 -13.76 0.59 -15.46
N ILE A 122 -14.65 1.56 -15.31
CA ILE A 122 -14.50 2.74 -14.46
C ILE A 122 -15.77 2.91 -13.64
N HIS A 123 -15.62 3.15 -12.35
CA HIS A 123 -16.69 3.59 -11.47
C HIS A 123 -16.49 5.04 -11.08
N GLU A 124 -17.52 5.87 -11.27
CA GLU A 124 -17.59 7.20 -10.72
C GLU A 124 -17.88 7.10 -9.22
N LEU A 125 -16.97 7.61 -8.40
CA LEU A 125 -17.08 7.71 -6.96
C LEU A 125 -16.81 9.15 -6.56
N LYS A 126 -17.80 9.99 -6.78
CA LYS A 126 -17.69 11.44 -6.66
C LYS A 126 -17.19 11.86 -5.29
N GLY A 127 -16.11 12.63 -5.28
CA GLY A 127 -15.48 13.12 -4.07
C GLY A 127 -14.67 12.08 -3.28
N ASN A 128 -14.48 10.87 -3.79
CA ASN A 128 -13.82 9.77 -3.07
C ASN A 128 -12.46 10.16 -2.48
N LEU A 129 -11.61 10.81 -3.26
CA LEU A 129 -10.29 11.26 -2.84
C LEU A 129 -10.14 12.79 -2.90
N SER A 130 -11.22 13.55 -3.05
CA SER A 130 -11.16 15.02 -3.18
C SER A 130 -10.59 15.70 -1.94
N ASP A 131 -10.80 15.14 -0.75
CA ASP A 131 -10.27 15.66 0.51
C ASP A 131 -8.73 15.62 0.57
N TYR A 132 -8.11 14.79 -0.26
CA TYR A 132 -6.66 14.63 -0.36
C TYR A 132 -6.05 15.41 -1.51
N ASP A 133 -6.87 15.96 -2.42
CA ASP A 133 -6.37 16.72 -3.56
C ASP A 133 -5.90 18.12 -3.14
N GLY A 134 -4.74 18.52 -3.66
CA GLY A 134 -4.12 19.80 -3.32
C GLY A 134 -3.31 19.82 -2.02
N ILE A 135 -3.23 18.72 -1.29
CA ILE A 135 -2.39 18.59 -0.10
C ILE A 135 -0.91 18.55 -0.49
N HIS A 136 -0.11 19.38 0.16
CA HIS A 136 1.34 19.37 -0.02
C HIS A 136 2.06 18.85 1.21
N HIS A 137 2.68 17.68 1.13
CA HIS A 137 3.54 17.11 2.17
C HIS A 137 2.86 16.82 3.51
N ASP A 138 1.54 16.83 3.55
CA ASP A 138 0.77 16.51 4.73
C ASP A 138 0.43 15.00 4.79
N VAL A 139 -0.23 14.62 5.86
CA VAL A 139 -0.77 13.27 6.01
C VAL A 139 -1.86 13.04 4.96
N GLY A 140 -1.59 12.16 4.02
CA GLY A 140 -2.52 11.80 2.95
C GLY A 140 -3.16 10.44 3.16
N VAL A 141 -3.78 9.90 2.12
CA VAL A 141 -4.46 8.60 2.16
C VAL A 141 -3.54 7.49 2.63
N GLY A 142 -2.30 7.46 2.16
CA GLY A 142 -1.32 6.46 2.56
C GLY A 142 -0.96 6.51 4.04
N GLU A 143 -1.04 7.68 4.65
CA GLU A 143 -0.74 7.87 6.07
C GLU A 143 -1.99 7.76 6.95
N ALA A 144 -3.16 8.01 6.39
CA ALA A 144 -4.44 7.80 7.08
C ALA A 144 -4.92 6.35 7.05
N GLY A 145 -4.14 5.46 6.43
CA GLY A 145 -4.51 4.09 6.13
C GLY A 145 -5.01 3.93 4.70
N SER A 146 -5.38 2.71 4.34
CA SER A 146 -5.85 2.38 3.00
C SER A 146 -7.26 2.90 2.74
N ASN A 147 -7.54 3.34 1.51
CA ASN A 147 -8.91 3.63 1.11
C ASN A 147 -9.50 2.58 0.15
N PHE A 148 -8.69 1.67 -0.38
CA PHE A 148 -9.12 0.49 -1.12
C PHE A 148 -8.09 -0.65 -0.99
N CYS A 149 -8.55 -1.87 -1.15
CA CYS A 149 -7.73 -3.08 -1.15
C CYS A 149 -8.33 -4.13 -2.09
N LEU A 150 -7.52 -5.12 -2.47
CA LEU A 150 -7.92 -6.21 -3.37
C LEU A 150 -8.05 -7.53 -2.63
N SER A 151 -9.01 -8.34 -3.07
CA SER A 151 -9.02 -9.78 -2.94
C SER A 151 -8.74 -10.42 -4.30
N ASP A 152 -8.81 -11.75 -4.40
CA ASP A 152 -8.67 -12.48 -5.67
C ASP A 152 -9.75 -12.10 -6.68
N GLU A 153 -10.93 -11.72 -6.22
CA GLU A 153 -12.12 -11.53 -7.04
C GLU A 153 -12.59 -10.05 -7.10
N ALA A 154 -12.30 -9.26 -6.09
CA ALA A 154 -12.91 -7.94 -5.93
C ALA A 154 -11.96 -6.87 -5.41
N VAL A 155 -12.30 -5.61 -5.72
CA VAL A 155 -11.78 -4.45 -5.00
C VAL A 155 -12.81 -4.00 -3.97
N PHE A 156 -12.35 -3.73 -2.77
CA PHE A 156 -13.09 -3.06 -1.71
C PHE A 156 -12.65 -1.61 -1.67
N VAL A 157 -13.60 -0.69 -1.78
CA VAL A 157 -13.30 0.76 -1.76
C VAL A 157 -14.23 1.45 -0.77
N ARG A 158 -13.63 2.16 0.20
CA ARG A 158 -14.40 2.97 1.14
C ARG A 158 -14.83 4.28 0.48
N ASN A 159 -16.07 4.67 0.72
CA ASN A 159 -16.63 5.94 0.34
C ASN A 159 -17.46 6.48 1.52
N SER A 160 -16.85 7.29 2.37
CA SER A 160 -17.40 7.81 3.62
C SER A 160 -17.85 6.71 4.60
N ASP A 161 -19.15 6.54 4.79
CA ASP A 161 -19.79 5.55 5.66
C ASP A 161 -20.09 4.21 4.97
N ARG A 162 -19.69 4.08 3.70
CA ARG A 162 -19.91 2.86 2.89
C ARG A 162 -18.58 2.26 2.44
N CYS A 163 -18.60 0.95 2.25
CA CYS A 163 -17.52 0.22 1.56
C CYS A 163 -18.14 -0.61 0.44
N LEU A 164 -17.81 -0.28 -0.79
CA LEU A 164 -18.30 -1.02 -1.95
C LEU A 164 -17.38 -2.21 -2.24
N ARG A 165 -17.99 -3.36 -2.55
CA ARG A 165 -17.34 -4.52 -3.14
C ARG A 165 -17.64 -4.53 -4.64
N ILE A 166 -16.60 -4.40 -5.45
CA ILE A 166 -16.70 -4.32 -6.92
C ILE A 166 -15.90 -5.49 -7.51
N GLU A 167 -16.54 -6.28 -8.36
CA GLU A 167 -15.88 -7.40 -9.03
C GLU A 167 -14.77 -6.93 -9.97
N LEU A 168 -13.56 -7.51 -9.84
CA LEU A 168 -12.40 -7.11 -10.65
C LEU A 168 -12.61 -7.36 -12.15
N ALA A 169 -13.24 -8.48 -12.50
CA ALA A 169 -13.43 -8.87 -13.89
C ALA A 169 -14.49 -8.03 -14.62
N THR A 170 -15.56 -7.64 -13.95
CA THR A 170 -16.75 -7.04 -14.58
C THR A 170 -17.01 -5.58 -14.20
N GLY A 171 -16.51 -5.16 -13.02
CA GLY A 171 -16.85 -3.88 -12.43
C GLY A 171 -18.24 -3.85 -11.79
N GLU A 172 -18.91 -4.97 -11.65
CA GLU A 172 -20.22 -5.05 -11.00
C GLU A 172 -20.09 -4.81 -9.49
N VAL A 173 -20.95 -3.95 -8.93
CA VAL A 173 -21.04 -3.74 -7.49
C VAL A 173 -21.85 -4.88 -6.89
N THR A 174 -21.17 -5.75 -6.15
CA THR A 174 -21.76 -6.98 -5.55
C THR A 174 -21.92 -6.88 -4.04
N GLY A 175 -21.50 -5.79 -3.42
CA GLY A 175 -21.65 -5.54 -1.99
C GLY A 175 -21.57 -4.05 -1.68
N ASP A 176 -22.28 -3.66 -0.64
CA ASP A 176 -22.30 -2.29 -0.11
C ASP A 176 -22.46 -2.36 1.42
N PHE A 177 -21.32 -2.22 2.12
CA PHE A 177 -21.20 -2.50 3.53
C PHE A 177 -21.12 -1.22 4.37
N SER A 178 -21.82 -1.19 5.48
CA SER A 178 -21.72 -0.13 6.49
C SER A 178 -20.87 -0.60 7.67
N PRO A 179 -20.17 0.31 8.36
CA PRO A 179 -19.52 -0.03 9.61
C PRO A 179 -20.54 -0.49 10.65
N PRO A 180 -20.16 -1.37 11.58
CA PRO A 180 -21.07 -1.83 12.63
C PRO A 180 -21.51 -0.68 13.55
N PRO A 181 -22.61 -0.83 14.29
CA PRO A 181 -23.09 0.17 15.22
C PRO A 181 -22.13 0.34 16.40
N LEU A 182 -21.92 1.59 16.82
CA LEU A 182 -21.23 1.90 18.07
C LEU A 182 -22.22 1.88 19.22
N PRO A 183 -21.98 1.14 20.31
CA PRO A 183 -22.95 0.97 21.41
C PRO A 183 -23.36 2.27 22.10
N GLU A 184 -22.50 3.29 22.10
CA GLU A 184 -22.72 4.54 22.85
C GLU A 184 -22.84 5.78 21.95
N ALA A 185 -22.60 5.65 20.67
CA ALA A 185 -22.73 6.78 19.74
C ALA A 185 -24.18 6.83 19.24
N GLY A 186 -24.85 7.94 19.48
CA GLY A 186 -26.07 8.27 18.77
C GLY A 186 -25.89 8.17 17.24
N THR A 187 -26.67 8.88 16.46
CA THR A 187 -26.60 8.94 14.99
C THR A 187 -25.32 9.60 14.40
N ALA A 188 -24.18 9.58 15.13
CA ALA A 188 -22.93 10.14 14.64
C ALA A 188 -22.46 9.42 13.36
N ASP A 189 -21.94 10.18 12.41
CA ASP A 189 -21.38 9.66 11.16
C ASP A 189 -20.31 8.60 11.46
N ARG A 190 -20.54 7.39 10.95
CA ARG A 190 -19.61 6.25 11.11
C ARG A 190 -18.81 6.08 9.84
N ASN A 191 -17.77 6.90 9.69
CA ASN A 191 -16.92 6.83 8.52
C ASN A 191 -15.89 5.70 8.64
N TRP A 192 -15.68 4.97 7.55
CA TRP A 192 -14.63 3.99 7.44
C TRP A 192 -13.25 4.65 7.56
N GLY A 193 -12.41 4.07 8.39
CA GLY A 193 -11.00 4.43 8.54
C GLY A 193 -10.07 3.52 7.74
N PHE A 194 -9.42 2.61 8.45
CA PHE A 194 -8.59 1.55 7.85
C PHE A 194 -9.44 0.55 7.05
N LEU A 195 -8.85 -0.02 6.01
CA LEU A 195 -9.46 -1.05 5.19
C LEU A 195 -8.41 -2.06 4.74
N ALA A 196 -8.67 -3.36 4.95
CA ALA A 196 -7.85 -4.45 4.44
C ALA A 196 -8.69 -5.70 4.20
N HIS A 197 -8.30 -6.51 3.22
CA HIS A 197 -8.82 -7.85 3.00
C HIS A 197 -7.75 -8.89 3.35
N HIS A 198 -8.12 -9.93 4.10
CA HIS A 198 -7.25 -11.05 4.38
C HIS A 198 -8.08 -12.29 4.72
N ASP A 199 -7.76 -13.42 4.10
CA ASP A 199 -8.38 -14.73 4.34
C ASP A 199 -9.92 -14.72 4.38
N GLY A 200 -10.56 -14.06 3.40
CA GLY A 200 -12.01 -13.99 3.28
C GLY A 200 -12.69 -13.03 4.26
N LEU A 201 -11.94 -12.32 5.07
CA LEU A 201 -12.41 -11.26 5.97
C LEU A 201 -12.09 -9.88 5.42
N LEU A 202 -13.02 -8.97 5.59
CA LEU A 202 -12.84 -7.54 5.37
C LEU A 202 -12.67 -6.85 6.71
N PHE A 203 -11.47 -6.38 6.98
CA PHE A 203 -11.14 -5.64 8.18
C PHE A 203 -11.36 -4.15 7.96
N GLY A 204 -11.95 -3.50 8.93
CA GLY A 204 -12.21 -2.09 8.90
C GLY A 204 -12.07 -1.41 10.26
N SER A 205 -12.02 -0.09 10.25
CA SER A 205 -12.09 0.70 11.46
C SER A 205 -13.08 1.84 11.33
N ILE A 206 -13.57 2.37 12.45
CA ILE A 206 -14.39 3.58 12.49
C ILE A 206 -13.51 4.76 12.89
N LEU A 207 -13.49 5.78 12.04
CA LEU A 207 -12.67 6.98 12.25
C LEU A 207 -13.03 7.74 13.52
N ASN A 208 -12.03 8.29 14.16
CA ASN A 208 -12.19 9.24 15.25
C ASN A 208 -12.44 10.64 14.66
N ASP A 209 -13.70 11.04 14.61
CA ASP A 209 -14.10 12.36 14.09
C ASP A 209 -13.65 13.54 14.97
N GLY A 210 -13.39 13.29 16.24
CA GLY A 210 -12.87 14.28 17.19
C GLY A 210 -11.39 14.60 17.01
N HIS A 211 -10.63 13.76 16.29
CA HIS A 211 -9.19 13.93 16.10
C HIS A 211 -8.83 14.13 14.62
N ARG A 212 -8.39 15.33 14.29
CA ARG A 212 -7.99 15.72 12.93
C ARG A 212 -6.58 16.26 12.96
N VAL A 213 -5.76 15.83 12.02
CA VAL A 213 -4.37 16.24 11.91
C VAL A 213 -4.12 16.98 10.60
N SER A 214 -3.38 18.07 10.69
CA SER A 214 -2.71 18.69 9.56
C SER A 214 -1.56 19.56 10.08
N PRO A 215 -0.35 19.24 9.73
CA PRO A 215 0.78 20.02 10.21
C PRO A 215 0.88 21.40 9.58
N ARG A 216 0.31 21.64 8.41
CA ARG A 216 0.68 22.83 7.63
C ARG A 216 -0.46 23.59 6.96
N TYR A 217 -1.52 22.96 6.56
CA TYR A 217 -2.62 23.56 5.80
C TYR A 217 -3.95 23.33 6.50
N ASN A 218 -4.89 24.24 6.31
CA ASN A 218 -6.23 24.18 6.90
C ASN A 218 -7.09 23.06 6.33
N LEU A 219 -6.55 21.85 6.26
CA LEU A 219 -7.29 20.67 5.85
C LEU A 219 -8.05 20.13 7.05
N THR A 220 -9.33 20.26 6.97
CA THR A 220 -10.23 20.01 8.11
C THR A 220 -10.62 18.54 8.26
N LYS A 221 -10.10 17.64 7.40
CA LYS A 221 -10.71 16.30 7.27
C LYS A 221 -9.76 15.12 7.40
N LEU A 222 -8.45 15.32 7.56
CA LEU A 222 -7.53 14.20 7.70
C LEU A 222 -7.65 13.56 9.08
N ARG A 223 -8.12 12.33 9.09
CA ARG A 223 -8.37 11.53 10.28
C ARG A 223 -7.46 10.31 10.24
N THR A 224 -6.51 10.26 11.16
CA THR A 224 -5.50 9.20 11.22
C THR A 224 -5.76 8.19 12.30
N GLU A 225 -6.77 8.45 13.14
CA GLU A 225 -7.10 7.68 14.34
C GLU A 225 -8.49 7.05 14.23
N SER A 226 -8.67 5.91 14.88
CA SER A 226 -9.92 5.16 14.90
C SER A 226 -10.33 4.79 16.31
N VAL A 227 -11.65 4.74 16.54
CA VAL A 227 -12.28 4.45 17.84
C VAL A 227 -12.78 3.01 17.96
N GLU A 228 -12.85 2.30 16.84
CA GLU A 228 -13.30 0.92 16.76
C GLU A 228 -12.56 0.20 15.63
N PHE A 229 -12.31 -1.09 15.79
CA PHE A 229 -11.78 -1.98 14.76
C PHE A 229 -12.68 -3.21 14.65
N PHE A 230 -12.92 -3.72 13.45
CA PHE A 230 -13.87 -4.82 13.24
C PHE A 230 -13.49 -5.68 12.03
N ALA A 231 -14.07 -6.87 11.97
CA ALA A 231 -14.02 -7.74 10.80
C ALA A 231 -15.41 -8.12 10.33
N LEU A 232 -15.61 -8.07 9.02
CA LEU A 232 -16.80 -8.54 8.32
C LEU A 232 -16.44 -9.76 7.46
N ASP A 233 -17.40 -10.59 7.18
CA ASP A 233 -17.30 -11.51 6.06
C ASP A 233 -17.20 -10.72 4.75
N ALA A 234 -16.16 -10.96 3.97
CA ALA A 234 -15.85 -10.17 2.78
C ALA A 234 -16.86 -10.35 1.62
N LYS A 235 -17.69 -11.40 1.65
CA LYS A 235 -18.71 -11.66 0.62
C LYS A 235 -20.07 -11.12 1.04
N THR A 236 -20.44 -11.32 2.30
CA THR A 236 -21.80 -11.02 2.79
C THR A 236 -21.89 -9.70 3.54
N GLY A 237 -20.79 -9.17 4.04
CA GLY A 237 -20.77 -8.01 4.94
C GLY A 237 -21.24 -8.33 6.36
N GLU A 238 -21.45 -9.62 6.69
CA GLU A 238 -21.83 -10.04 8.04
C GLU A 238 -20.72 -9.71 9.05
N LEU A 239 -21.10 -9.07 10.15
CA LEU A 239 -20.18 -8.77 11.24
C LEU A 239 -19.71 -10.08 11.91
N LYS A 240 -18.39 -10.28 11.97
CA LYS A 240 -17.78 -11.41 12.68
C LYS A 240 -17.40 -11.03 14.10
N TRP A 241 -16.74 -9.90 14.28
CA TRP A 241 -16.35 -9.38 15.59
C TRP A 241 -16.02 -7.88 15.56
N GLN A 242 -16.00 -7.28 16.74
CA GLN A 242 -15.60 -5.89 16.98
C GLN A 242 -14.58 -5.83 18.13
N PHE A 243 -13.61 -4.94 17.99
CA PHE A 243 -12.62 -4.63 19.02
C PHE A 243 -12.64 -3.13 19.31
N ARG A 244 -12.87 -2.77 20.59
CA ARG A 244 -12.83 -1.39 21.05
C ARG A 244 -11.50 -1.14 21.76
N PRO A 245 -10.64 -0.24 21.24
CA PRO A 245 -9.42 0.16 21.96
C PRO A 245 -9.78 0.90 23.23
N LYS A 246 -8.89 0.86 24.21
CA LYS A 246 -9.03 1.66 25.44
C LYS A 246 -8.93 3.16 25.16
N HIS A 247 -8.14 3.51 24.15
CA HIS A 247 -7.85 4.90 23.77
C HIS A 247 -8.15 5.16 22.30
N SER A 248 -7.22 4.83 21.42
CA SER A 248 -7.31 5.07 19.98
C SER A 248 -6.35 4.18 19.21
N ILE A 249 -6.74 3.78 18.00
CA ILE A 249 -5.86 3.05 17.06
C ILE A 249 -5.45 4.01 15.95
N ARG A 250 -4.14 4.18 15.74
CA ARG A 250 -3.65 4.86 14.53
C ARG A 250 -3.74 3.91 13.33
N ASN A 251 -4.36 4.34 12.25
CA ASN A 251 -4.63 3.48 11.08
C ASN A 251 -3.37 2.86 10.47
N ASN A 252 -2.23 3.59 10.47
CA ASN A 252 -0.96 3.05 10.00
C ASN A 252 -0.28 2.08 10.97
N ALA A 253 -0.74 2.00 12.22
CA ALA A 253 -0.28 1.06 13.22
C ALA A 253 -1.22 -0.16 13.33
N ILE A 254 -1.75 -0.60 12.19
CA ILE A 254 -2.49 -1.84 12.01
C ILE A 254 -1.74 -2.67 10.98
N ALA A 255 -1.48 -3.94 11.28
CA ALA A 255 -0.91 -4.91 10.34
C ALA A 255 -1.59 -6.27 10.53
N ILE A 256 -1.81 -7.00 9.43
CA ILE A 256 -2.51 -8.29 9.44
C ILE A 256 -1.63 -9.31 8.75
N SER A 257 -1.38 -10.44 9.40
CA SER A 257 -0.60 -11.53 8.81
C SER A 257 -0.97 -12.87 9.46
N GLY A 258 -1.08 -13.90 8.63
CA GLY A 258 -1.52 -15.21 9.06
C GLY A 258 -2.85 -15.13 9.80
N LYS A 259 -2.90 -15.66 11.02
CA LYS A 259 -4.12 -15.67 11.85
C LYS A 259 -4.18 -14.52 12.86
N ARG A 260 -3.41 -13.44 12.66
CA ARG A 260 -3.29 -12.35 13.65
C ARG A 260 -3.48 -10.98 13.04
N VAL A 261 -4.08 -10.13 13.85
CA VAL A 261 -4.13 -8.68 13.65
C VAL A 261 -3.30 -8.03 14.74
N PHE A 262 -2.41 -7.13 14.36
CA PHE A 262 -1.58 -6.35 15.29
C PHE A 262 -2.02 -4.90 15.25
N VAL A 263 -2.26 -4.31 16.41
CA VAL A 263 -2.68 -2.92 16.57
C VAL A 263 -1.90 -2.23 17.68
N VAL A 264 -1.72 -0.92 17.57
CA VAL A 264 -1.25 -0.08 18.68
C VAL A 264 -2.41 0.75 19.19
N ASP A 265 -2.80 0.48 20.45
CA ASP A 265 -3.78 1.27 21.19
C ASP A 265 -3.05 2.29 22.07
N ARG A 266 -3.27 3.59 21.83
CA ARG A 266 -2.66 4.65 22.63
C ARG A 266 -3.53 5.90 22.65
N PRO A 267 -3.41 6.77 23.67
CA PRO A 267 -4.06 8.06 23.68
C PRO A 267 -3.65 8.90 22.48
N VAL A 268 -4.60 9.63 21.89
CA VAL A 268 -4.32 10.63 20.86
C VAL A 268 -3.44 11.73 21.44
N ILE A 269 -2.57 12.31 20.62
CA ILE A 269 -1.67 13.38 21.04
C ILE A 269 -2.32 14.71 20.70
N ALA A 270 -2.68 15.49 21.72
CA ALA A 270 -3.32 16.79 21.54
C ALA A 270 -2.51 17.75 20.67
N ALA A 271 -1.18 17.67 20.74
CA ALA A 271 -0.30 18.47 19.90
C ALA A 271 -0.39 18.13 18.39
N ASP A 272 -0.90 16.95 18.04
CA ASP A 272 -1.17 16.59 16.65
C ASP A 272 -2.48 17.19 16.13
N HIS A 273 -3.33 17.71 17.00
CA HIS A 273 -4.64 18.23 16.63
C HIS A 273 -4.52 19.48 15.74
N ILE A 274 -5.35 19.56 14.72
CA ILE A 274 -5.33 20.64 13.73
C ILE A 274 -5.61 22.02 14.34
N THR A 275 -6.32 22.08 15.45
CA THR A 275 -6.68 23.33 16.13
C THR A 275 -5.58 23.91 17.01
N ASP A 276 -4.45 23.23 17.18
CA ASP A 276 -3.34 23.80 17.92
C ASP A 276 -2.71 24.96 17.12
N PRO A 277 -2.89 26.23 17.55
CA PRO A 277 -2.39 27.40 16.83
C PRO A 277 -0.86 27.43 16.72
N LYS A 278 -0.13 26.72 17.60
CA LYS A 278 1.34 26.64 17.56
C LYS A 278 1.84 25.85 16.36
N ARG A 279 1.01 25.02 15.74
CA ARG A 279 1.34 24.26 14.54
C ARG A 279 1.22 25.04 13.24
N ASN A 280 0.48 26.15 13.24
CA ASN A 280 0.29 27.00 12.07
C ASN A 280 1.49 27.93 11.79
N GLY A 281 2.54 27.89 12.61
CA GLY A 281 3.74 28.71 12.46
C GLY A 281 4.58 28.26 11.26
N ARG A 282 4.53 29.02 10.17
CA ARG A 282 5.37 28.85 8.97
C ARG A 282 6.87 29.08 9.21
N GLN A 283 7.27 29.52 10.38
CA GLN A 283 8.61 29.97 10.66
C GLN A 283 9.16 29.35 11.93
N GLY A 284 9.68 28.12 11.78
CA GLY A 284 10.80 27.69 12.62
C GLY A 284 10.65 27.66 14.13
N GLU A 285 9.49 27.97 14.70
CA GLU A 285 9.26 27.76 16.13
C GLU A 285 9.33 26.25 16.38
N LYS A 286 10.39 25.86 17.05
CA LYS A 286 10.47 24.50 17.61
C LYS A 286 9.33 24.37 18.60
N LEU A 287 8.30 23.64 18.23
CA LEU A 287 7.30 23.20 19.20
C LEU A 287 8.03 22.50 20.36
N PRO A 288 7.64 22.73 21.60
CA PRO A 288 8.17 21.96 22.70
C PRO A 288 7.96 20.47 22.41
N PRO A 289 8.91 19.60 22.82
CA PRO A 289 8.72 18.17 22.67
C PRO A 289 7.35 17.79 23.24
N ALA A 290 6.50 17.21 22.40
CA ALA A 290 5.24 16.67 22.90
C ALA A 290 5.57 15.47 23.80
N GLU A 291 4.94 15.41 24.96
CA GLU A 291 4.96 14.18 25.75
C GLU A 291 4.19 13.12 24.94
N ILE A 292 4.90 12.11 24.46
CA ILE A 292 4.31 11.02 23.67
C ILE A 292 3.78 10.00 24.66
N PRO A 293 2.46 9.79 24.75
CA PRO A 293 1.90 8.79 25.65
C PRO A 293 2.35 7.39 25.22
N LYS A 294 2.59 6.55 26.18
CA LYS A 294 2.84 5.13 25.96
C LYS A 294 1.56 4.46 25.47
N GLY A 295 1.72 3.49 24.58
CA GLY A 295 0.65 2.67 24.05
C GLY A 295 0.75 1.22 24.51
N SER A 296 -0.19 0.42 24.03
CA SER A 296 -0.20 -1.04 24.11
C SER A 296 -0.08 -1.60 22.69
N LEU A 297 0.84 -2.53 22.49
CA LEU A 297 0.88 -3.36 21.29
C LEU A 297 0.05 -4.62 21.55
N ILE A 298 -0.94 -4.88 20.73
CA ILE A 298 -1.93 -5.93 20.95
C ILE A 298 -1.96 -6.84 19.73
N ALA A 299 -1.97 -8.15 19.95
CA ALA A 299 -2.32 -9.12 18.93
C ALA A 299 -3.72 -9.68 19.19
N LEU A 300 -4.54 -9.65 18.16
CA LEU A 300 -5.88 -10.24 18.15
C LEU A 300 -5.90 -11.45 17.21
N ASP A 301 -6.71 -12.43 17.54
CA ASP A 301 -7.05 -13.50 16.60
C ASP A 301 -7.87 -12.91 15.43
N ALA A 302 -7.44 -13.18 14.20
CA ALA A 302 -8.07 -12.59 13.02
C ALA A 302 -9.51 -13.07 12.79
N LEU A 303 -9.86 -14.30 13.23
CA LEU A 303 -11.18 -14.89 13.04
C LEU A 303 -12.18 -14.52 14.13
N THR A 304 -11.70 -14.37 15.38
CA THR A 304 -12.58 -14.18 16.55
C THR A 304 -12.50 -12.79 17.15
N GLY A 305 -11.40 -12.06 16.92
CA GLY A 305 -11.13 -10.76 17.55
C GLY A 305 -10.64 -10.87 19.00
N ASP A 306 -10.44 -12.09 19.53
CA ASP A 306 -9.96 -12.29 20.87
C ASP A 306 -8.51 -11.82 21.02
N GLU A 307 -8.20 -11.21 22.16
CA GLU A 307 -6.83 -10.80 22.47
C GLU A 307 -5.96 -12.04 22.75
N ILE A 308 -4.93 -12.24 21.93
CA ILE A 308 -3.95 -13.33 22.09
C ILE A 308 -2.89 -12.94 23.12
N TRP A 309 -2.35 -11.73 22.97
CA TRP A 309 -1.37 -11.16 23.88
C TRP A 309 -1.37 -9.62 23.81
N ARG A 310 -0.83 -9.02 24.86
CA ARG A 310 -0.63 -7.57 25.01
C ARG A 310 0.77 -7.28 25.53
N ASN A 311 1.39 -6.22 25.00
CA ASN A 311 2.65 -5.67 25.50
C ASN A 311 2.49 -4.18 25.75
N ASP A 312 2.68 -3.76 27.01
CA ASP A 312 2.59 -2.36 27.47
C ASP A 312 3.97 -1.72 27.70
N GLU A 313 5.07 -2.44 27.37
CA GLU A 313 6.42 -2.00 27.66
C GLU A 313 6.95 -1.07 26.57
N ASP A 314 6.90 0.24 26.81
CA ASP A 314 7.51 1.30 26.00
C ASP A 314 7.15 1.18 24.51
N ILE A 315 5.85 1.07 24.22
CA ILE A 315 5.30 1.04 22.86
C ILE A 315 5.25 2.45 22.32
N PHE A 316 6.00 2.68 21.25
CA PHE A 316 6.27 4.04 20.74
C PHE A 316 5.76 4.29 19.33
N GLY A 317 5.70 3.24 18.50
CA GLY A 317 5.58 3.39 17.05
C GLY A 317 4.21 3.82 16.56
N THR A 318 4.20 4.35 15.35
CA THR A 318 3.03 4.82 14.61
C THR A 318 2.78 4.02 13.35
N GLN A 319 3.70 3.11 13.03
CA GLN A 319 3.62 2.20 11.89
C GLN A 319 4.03 0.79 12.30
N LEU A 320 3.35 -0.20 11.73
CA LEU A 320 3.65 -1.62 11.88
C LEU A 320 3.85 -2.28 10.52
N ALA A 321 4.77 -3.25 10.49
CA ALA A 321 4.93 -4.18 9.38
C ALA A 321 5.27 -5.57 9.93
N VAL A 322 4.84 -6.65 9.23
CA VAL A 322 5.01 -8.02 9.72
C VAL A 322 5.72 -8.89 8.69
N SER A 323 6.66 -9.68 9.16
CA SER A 323 7.21 -10.83 8.44
C SER A 323 6.81 -12.11 9.19
N GLU A 324 5.88 -12.84 8.64
CA GLU A 324 5.47 -14.14 9.20
C GLU A 324 6.59 -15.16 9.07
N ALA A 325 7.30 -15.18 7.92
CA ALA A 325 8.41 -16.08 7.67
C ALA A 325 9.52 -15.98 8.71
N HIS A 326 9.73 -14.79 9.30
CA HIS A 326 10.74 -14.55 10.33
C HIS A 326 10.14 -14.32 11.72
N SER A 327 8.84 -14.59 11.89
CA SER A 327 8.12 -14.41 13.16
C SER A 327 8.39 -13.04 13.82
N THR A 328 8.51 -11.99 13.01
CA THR A 328 8.92 -10.66 13.47
C THR A 328 7.94 -9.57 13.04
N LEU A 329 7.47 -8.80 14.02
CA LEU A 329 6.76 -7.55 13.82
C LEU A 329 7.73 -6.39 13.98
N LEU A 330 7.82 -5.55 12.95
CA LEU A 330 8.61 -4.32 12.94
C LEU A 330 7.74 -3.15 13.36
N MET A 331 8.21 -2.39 14.34
CA MET A 331 7.61 -1.13 14.77
C MET A 331 8.53 0.04 14.45
N ASN A 332 7.99 1.10 13.88
CA ASN A 332 8.72 2.30 13.51
C ASN A 332 7.84 3.55 13.62
N TYR A 333 8.46 4.71 13.49
CA TYR A 333 7.77 5.98 13.28
C TYR A 333 7.56 6.24 11.78
N GLN A 334 6.56 7.05 11.46
CA GLN A 334 6.44 7.60 10.13
C GLN A 334 7.67 8.46 9.82
N ALA A 335 8.33 8.13 8.72
CA ALA A 335 9.48 8.90 8.26
C ALA A 335 9.03 10.17 7.53
N VAL A 336 9.62 11.29 7.88
CA VAL A 336 9.43 12.55 7.18
C VAL A 336 10.79 13.11 6.75
N ARG A 337 10.91 13.43 5.48
CA ARG A 337 12.16 13.99 4.93
C ARG A 337 12.51 15.36 5.54
N HIS A 338 11.49 16.11 5.91
CA HIS A 338 11.64 17.45 6.48
C HIS A 338 10.88 17.52 7.79
N SER A 339 11.56 17.82 8.87
CA SER A 339 11.00 17.84 10.22
C SER A 339 9.77 18.76 10.39
N PHE A 340 9.66 19.80 9.57
CA PHE A 340 8.52 20.72 9.59
C PHE A 340 7.23 20.13 8.98
N PHE A 341 7.30 18.91 8.39
CA PHE A 341 6.13 18.16 7.94
C PHE A 341 5.72 17.06 8.91
N GLY A 342 6.56 16.74 9.90
CA GLY A 342 6.26 15.74 10.89
C GLY A 342 5.14 16.16 11.82
N LEU A 343 4.36 15.21 12.27
CA LEU A 343 3.49 15.39 13.43
C LEU A 343 4.34 15.41 14.70
N PRO A 344 3.96 16.15 15.75
CA PRO A 344 4.64 16.09 17.06
C PRO A 344 4.79 14.67 17.61
N SER A 345 3.85 13.77 17.27
CA SER A 345 3.90 12.35 17.62
C SER A 345 4.93 11.54 16.85
N GLU A 346 5.43 12.05 15.73
CA GLU A 346 6.34 11.34 14.83
C GLU A 346 7.79 11.78 15.10
N THR A 347 8.37 11.31 16.18
CA THR A 347 9.72 11.73 16.59
C THR A 347 10.82 11.12 15.75
N GLY A 348 10.55 10.00 15.05
CA GLY A 348 11.53 9.30 14.23
C GLY A 348 12.67 8.66 15.06
N GLY A 349 13.69 8.21 14.36
CA GLY A 349 14.97 7.83 14.97
C GLY A 349 15.00 6.50 15.71
N ARG A 350 14.01 5.61 15.55
CA ARG A 350 13.92 4.35 16.28
C ARG A 350 13.25 3.25 15.47
N LEU A 351 13.78 2.03 15.58
CA LEU A 351 13.19 0.78 15.10
C LEU A 351 13.15 -0.22 16.22
N ALA A 352 12.14 -1.08 16.27
CA ALA A 352 12.09 -2.22 17.20
C ALA A 352 11.44 -3.44 16.53
N GLY A 353 11.97 -4.61 16.85
CA GLY A 353 11.44 -5.91 16.43
C GLY A 353 10.79 -6.64 17.59
N PHE A 354 9.60 -7.21 17.35
CA PHE A 354 8.86 -7.98 18.33
C PHE A 354 8.56 -9.38 17.79
N ASN A 355 8.54 -10.37 18.63
CA ASN A 355 8.10 -11.71 18.29
C ASN A 355 6.58 -11.72 18.12
N ILE A 356 6.09 -12.20 16.98
CA ILE A 356 4.63 -12.19 16.65
C ILE A 356 3.81 -13.14 17.50
N GLU A 357 4.43 -14.20 18.06
CA GLU A 357 3.74 -15.21 18.88
C GLU A 357 3.53 -14.75 20.33
N THR A 358 4.48 -13.99 20.85
CA THR A 358 4.55 -13.67 22.28
C THR A 358 4.44 -12.19 22.60
N GLY A 359 4.57 -11.32 21.60
CA GLY A 359 4.65 -9.87 21.79
C GLY A 359 5.94 -9.39 22.46
N LYS A 360 6.89 -10.29 22.76
CA LYS A 360 8.15 -9.91 23.40
C LYS A 360 9.02 -9.12 22.42
N ARG A 361 9.61 -8.02 22.92
CA ARG A 361 10.58 -7.25 22.17
C ARG A 361 11.88 -8.03 22.03
N ASN A 362 12.32 -8.30 20.81
CA ASN A 362 13.56 -8.99 20.50
C ASN A 362 14.74 -8.03 20.49
N TRP A 363 14.54 -6.85 19.90
CA TRP A 363 15.56 -5.81 19.77
C TRP A 363 14.93 -4.42 19.66
N ASP A 364 15.74 -3.39 19.90
CA ASP A 364 15.38 -1.97 19.85
C ASP A 364 16.63 -1.17 19.49
N GLN A 365 16.54 -0.38 18.40
CA GLN A 365 17.70 0.31 17.82
C GLN A 365 17.38 1.77 17.54
N LYS A 366 18.37 2.63 17.80
CA LYS A 366 18.39 3.97 17.20
C LYS A 366 18.67 3.82 15.70
N ALA A 367 17.84 4.44 14.87
CA ALA A 367 17.94 4.34 13.42
C ALA A 367 17.55 5.66 12.78
N THR A 368 18.34 6.10 11.80
CA THR A 368 18.02 7.29 11.01
C THR A 368 17.52 6.86 9.64
N TYR A 369 16.29 7.19 9.31
CA TYR A 369 15.68 6.88 8.03
C TYR A 369 14.77 8.01 7.55
N GLN A 370 14.62 8.15 6.23
CA GLN A 370 13.86 9.22 5.57
C GLN A 370 12.72 8.67 4.67
N SER A 371 12.48 7.37 4.70
CA SER A 371 11.35 6.70 4.07
C SER A 371 10.79 5.66 5.01
N ARG A 372 9.55 5.22 4.79
CA ARG A 372 8.99 4.09 5.54
C ARG A 372 9.92 2.89 5.37
N PRO A 373 10.34 2.24 6.46
CA PRO A 373 11.10 0.99 6.38
C PRO A 373 10.28 -0.09 5.67
N LEU A 374 10.88 -0.76 4.71
CA LEU A 374 10.28 -1.91 4.02
C LEU A 374 10.96 -3.21 4.45
N ILE A 375 10.23 -4.31 4.41
CA ILE A 375 10.74 -5.64 4.72
C ILE A 375 10.90 -6.43 3.42
N ASN A 376 12.13 -6.86 3.13
CA ASN A 376 12.42 -7.79 2.04
C ASN A 376 13.21 -8.97 2.62
N ASP A 377 12.54 -10.10 2.77
CA ASP A 377 13.03 -11.27 3.46
C ASP A 377 13.50 -10.93 4.90
N TYR A 378 14.75 -11.21 5.27
CA TYR A 378 15.32 -10.90 6.58
C TYR A 378 15.93 -9.49 6.69
N LYS A 379 15.75 -8.65 5.67
CA LYS A 379 16.32 -7.30 5.64
C LYS A 379 15.23 -6.24 5.72
N ILE A 380 15.53 -5.21 6.49
CA ILE A 380 14.79 -3.95 6.51
C ILE A 380 15.58 -2.96 5.66
N TYR A 381 14.93 -2.32 4.70
CA TYR A 381 15.53 -1.26 3.90
C TYR A 381 14.77 0.04 4.06
N ALA A 382 15.51 1.14 4.10
CA ALA A 382 14.94 2.48 4.01
C ALA A 382 15.94 3.45 3.36
N GLN A 383 15.49 4.62 2.94
CA GLN A 383 16.40 5.69 2.62
C GLN A 383 17.14 6.10 3.90
N GLY A 384 18.44 5.88 3.96
CA GLY A 384 19.28 6.12 5.13
C GLY A 384 19.91 4.88 5.75
N GLY A 385 19.56 3.67 5.28
CA GLY A 385 20.23 2.45 5.74
C GLY A 385 19.46 1.16 5.52
N ALA A 386 20.08 0.08 5.96
CA ALA A 386 19.45 -1.22 6.08
C ALA A 386 19.76 -1.86 7.43
N TRP A 387 18.90 -2.77 7.87
CA TRP A 387 19.01 -3.48 9.15
C TRP A 387 18.59 -4.94 8.98
N ASN A 388 19.15 -5.79 9.80
CA ASN A 388 18.71 -7.17 9.91
C ASN A 388 17.37 -7.19 10.69
N LEU A 389 16.33 -7.76 10.10
CA LEU A 389 14.99 -7.82 10.69
C LEU A 389 14.96 -8.63 12.01
N ILE A 390 15.81 -9.66 12.11
CA ILE A 390 15.80 -10.60 13.25
C ILE A 390 16.59 -10.03 14.43
N THR A 391 17.73 -9.38 14.16
CA THR A 391 18.67 -8.92 15.19
C THR A 391 18.64 -7.41 15.44
N GLY A 392 18.10 -6.63 14.48
CA GLY A 392 18.16 -5.17 14.51
C GLY A 392 19.53 -4.60 14.10
N GLU A 393 20.53 -5.44 13.83
CA GLU A 393 21.88 -5.00 13.46
C GLU A 393 21.85 -4.20 12.17
N GLN A 394 22.56 -3.07 12.15
CA GLN A 394 22.71 -2.26 10.94
C GLN A 394 23.58 -2.99 9.91
N LEU A 395 23.10 -3.03 8.68
CA LEU A 395 23.77 -3.64 7.55
C LEU A 395 24.42 -2.55 6.67
N GLU A 396 25.47 -2.93 5.96
CA GLU A 396 26.05 -2.06 4.94
C GLU A 396 25.06 -1.91 3.78
N PHE A 397 24.60 -0.70 3.58
CA PHE A 397 23.69 -0.36 2.50
C PHE A 397 23.65 1.16 2.31
N ASP A 398 23.85 1.59 1.09
CA ASP A 398 23.65 2.97 0.67
C ASP A 398 22.68 3.03 -0.51
N LEU A 399 21.70 3.93 -0.42
CA LEU A 399 20.77 4.20 -1.48
C LEU A 399 21.03 5.59 -2.06
N GLU A 400 21.77 5.64 -3.13
CA GLU A 400 21.91 6.87 -3.90
C GLU A 400 20.56 7.25 -4.51
N ARG A 401 20.06 8.41 -4.12
CA ARG A 401 18.82 8.97 -4.61
C ARG A 401 18.97 10.45 -4.85
N SER A 402 18.78 10.86 -6.09
CA SER A 402 18.73 12.28 -6.42
C SER A 402 17.38 12.90 -5.98
N TYR A 403 17.07 14.08 -6.46
CA TYR A 403 15.84 14.77 -6.09
C TYR A 403 14.60 13.88 -6.27
N GLY A 404 13.81 13.73 -5.21
CA GLY A 404 12.55 12.99 -5.24
C GLY A 404 11.87 12.92 -3.87
N CYS A 405 10.55 12.95 -3.87
CA CYS A 405 9.71 12.72 -2.70
C CYS A 405 9.14 11.30 -2.75
N GLY A 406 8.58 10.83 -1.64
CA GLY A 406 7.80 9.62 -1.58
C GLY A 406 8.56 8.40 -1.09
N GLN A 407 7.80 7.33 -0.97
CA GLN A 407 8.25 6.06 -0.44
C GLN A 407 9.06 5.26 -1.47
N ILE A 408 9.69 4.21 -0.99
CA ILE A 408 10.31 3.18 -1.79
C ILE A 408 9.35 2.01 -1.81
N SER A 409 9.06 1.47 -2.98
CA SER A 409 8.38 0.19 -3.16
C SER A 409 9.39 -0.87 -3.61
N ALA A 410 9.16 -2.13 -3.27
CA ALA A 410 10.07 -3.19 -3.65
C ALA A 410 9.37 -4.47 -4.12
N GLY A 411 10.06 -5.24 -4.94
CA GLY A 411 9.87 -6.67 -5.14
C GLY A 411 11.08 -7.41 -4.59
N LYS A 412 11.15 -8.73 -4.78
CA LYS A 412 12.28 -9.52 -4.25
C LYS A 412 13.64 -9.03 -4.73
N HIS A 413 13.72 -8.55 -5.98
CA HIS A 413 14.99 -8.20 -6.63
C HIS A 413 15.09 -6.74 -7.04
N VAL A 414 14.08 -5.90 -6.81
CA VAL A 414 14.08 -4.52 -7.25
C VAL A 414 13.55 -3.59 -6.17
N MET A 415 14.13 -2.41 -6.07
CA MET A 415 13.56 -1.25 -5.39
C MET A 415 13.21 -0.20 -6.43
N LEU A 416 12.05 0.43 -6.27
CA LEU A 416 11.52 1.48 -7.12
C LEU A 416 11.29 2.74 -6.30
N PHE A 417 11.70 3.88 -6.82
CA PHE A 417 11.56 5.17 -6.14
C PHE A 417 11.69 6.31 -7.14
N ARG A 418 11.31 7.50 -6.74
CA ARG A 418 11.62 8.68 -7.53
C ARG A 418 13.05 9.16 -7.25
N SER A 419 13.85 9.29 -8.31
CA SER A 419 15.21 9.83 -8.31
C SER A 419 15.35 10.80 -9.50
N ALA A 420 14.78 12.00 -9.39
CA ALA A 420 14.43 12.94 -10.46
C ALA A 420 13.40 12.32 -11.45
N THR A 421 13.74 11.27 -12.13
CA THR A 421 12.88 10.37 -12.92
C THR A 421 12.56 9.09 -12.13
N LEU A 422 12.07 8.04 -12.75
CA LEU A 422 11.92 6.73 -12.12
C LEU A 422 13.31 6.18 -11.84
N GLY A 423 13.67 6.13 -10.56
CA GLY A 423 14.86 5.46 -10.08
C GLY A 423 14.54 4.01 -9.70
N TYR A 424 15.48 3.13 -9.93
CA TYR A 424 15.39 1.76 -9.49
C TYR A 424 16.77 1.22 -9.11
N ARG A 425 16.77 0.23 -8.23
CA ARG A 425 17.97 -0.51 -7.85
C ARG A 425 17.69 -1.99 -7.95
N ASP A 426 18.49 -2.67 -8.76
CA ASP A 426 18.50 -4.12 -8.81
C ASP A 426 19.24 -4.65 -7.57
N LEU A 427 18.55 -5.38 -6.71
CA LEU A 427 19.10 -5.97 -5.49
C LEU A 427 19.84 -7.28 -5.75
N SER A 428 19.74 -7.83 -6.96
CA SER A 428 20.47 -9.03 -7.38
C SER A 428 21.86 -8.71 -7.97
N SER A 429 22.18 -7.42 -8.09
CA SER A 429 23.45 -6.94 -8.64
C SER A 429 24.00 -5.73 -7.86
N ASP A 430 25.26 -5.42 -8.03
CA ASP A 430 25.92 -4.24 -7.42
C ASP A 430 25.90 -3.01 -8.34
N ALA A 431 24.99 -2.95 -9.30
CA ALA A 431 24.92 -1.87 -10.30
C ALA A 431 24.55 -0.49 -9.73
N GLY A 432 24.22 -0.40 -8.44
CA GLY A 432 23.81 0.85 -7.80
C GLY A 432 22.43 1.32 -8.25
N THR A 433 22.16 2.62 -8.11
CA THR A 433 20.92 3.24 -8.56
C THR A 433 20.97 3.50 -10.06
N GLN A 434 19.95 3.07 -10.76
CA GLN A 434 19.71 3.34 -12.17
C GLN A 434 18.48 4.23 -12.33
N ASN A 435 18.34 4.88 -13.48
CA ASN A 435 17.19 5.73 -13.79
C ASN A 435 16.62 5.36 -15.15
N PHE A 436 15.29 5.16 -15.20
CA PHE A 436 14.57 5.08 -16.46
C PHE A 436 14.28 6.51 -16.92
N GLY A 437 15.07 7.01 -17.85
CA GLY A 437 15.06 8.41 -18.28
C GLY A 437 13.76 8.88 -18.89
N GLY A 438 13.45 10.15 -18.75
CA GLY A 438 12.27 10.79 -19.36
C GLY A 438 10.94 10.51 -18.68
N ILE A 439 10.88 9.56 -17.76
CA ILE A 439 9.68 9.14 -17.06
C ILE A 439 9.83 9.39 -15.56
N ARG A 440 8.81 9.94 -14.95
CA ARG A 440 8.78 10.16 -13.52
C ARG A 440 7.57 9.49 -12.91
N PRO A 441 7.73 8.61 -11.91
CA PRO A 441 6.61 8.22 -11.08
C PRO A 441 6.14 9.42 -10.28
N SER A 442 4.89 9.47 -9.91
CA SER A 442 4.39 10.44 -8.95
C SER A 442 5.19 10.42 -7.65
N CYS A 443 4.98 11.40 -6.82
CA CYS A 443 5.43 11.32 -5.43
C CYS A 443 4.61 10.25 -4.69
N TRP A 444 5.15 9.75 -3.58
CA TRP A 444 4.59 8.68 -2.80
C TRP A 444 4.76 7.29 -3.48
N ILE A 445 3.81 6.37 -3.33
CA ILE A 445 3.91 5.03 -3.92
C ILE A 445 3.14 5.04 -5.24
N ASN A 446 3.81 5.28 -6.35
CA ASN A 446 3.20 5.29 -7.69
C ASN A 446 3.96 4.46 -8.73
N ALA A 447 4.92 3.67 -8.29
CA ALA A 447 5.57 2.66 -9.09
C ALA A 447 5.62 1.39 -8.25
N ILE A 448 5.03 0.31 -8.71
CA ILE A 448 4.94 -0.96 -7.98
C ILE A 448 5.42 -2.12 -8.85
N PRO A 449 6.20 -3.07 -8.29
CA PRO A 449 6.51 -4.31 -8.97
C PRO A 449 5.41 -5.34 -8.68
N ALA A 450 4.71 -5.76 -9.72
CA ALA A 450 3.65 -6.77 -9.64
C ALA A 450 3.39 -7.42 -11.00
N ASN A 451 2.96 -8.66 -11.01
CA ASN A 451 2.66 -9.44 -12.22
C ASN A 451 3.84 -9.55 -13.20
N GLY A 452 5.09 -9.48 -12.71
CA GLY A 452 6.30 -9.46 -13.53
C GLY A 452 6.55 -8.12 -14.24
N LEU A 453 5.85 -7.06 -13.84
CA LEU A 453 5.90 -5.72 -14.44
C LEU A 453 6.23 -4.66 -13.38
N VAL A 454 6.73 -3.53 -13.84
CA VAL A 454 6.71 -2.28 -13.07
C VAL A 454 5.54 -1.44 -13.55
N LEU A 455 4.53 -1.28 -12.73
CA LEU A 455 3.31 -0.54 -13.06
C LEU A 455 3.39 0.88 -12.52
N VAL A 456 3.18 1.88 -13.38
CA VAL A 456 3.36 3.30 -13.05
C VAL A 456 2.18 4.13 -13.59
N PRO A 457 1.07 4.22 -12.86
CA PRO A 457 0.00 5.13 -13.21
C PRO A 457 0.30 6.54 -12.66
N ASP A 458 0.87 7.42 -13.50
CA ASP A 458 1.10 8.82 -13.15
C ASP A 458 0.04 9.74 -13.79
N GLY A 459 -0.79 10.34 -12.99
CA GLY A 459 -1.87 11.23 -13.43
C GLY A 459 -2.17 12.31 -12.38
N SER A 460 -1.16 12.69 -11.59
CA SER A 460 -1.33 13.68 -10.49
C SER A 460 -1.94 14.98 -10.98
N SER A 461 -3.04 15.38 -10.35
CA SER A 461 -3.66 16.68 -10.54
C SER A 461 -2.75 17.81 -10.06
N LYS A 462 -2.85 18.99 -10.68
CA LYS A 462 -2.31 20.28 -10.19
C LYS A 462 -0.82 20.30 -9.78
N CYS A 463 -0.01 19.31 -10.15
CA CYS A 463 1.42 19.30 -9.86
C CYS A 463 2.23 19.87 -11.02
N LEU A 464 3.08 20.85 -10.75
CA LEU A 464 3.94 21.54 -11.73
C LEU A 464 5.42 21.16 -11.61
N CYS A 465 5.73 20.05 -10.95
CA CYS A 465 7.12 19.64 -10.81
C CYS A 465 7.74 19.21 -12.17
N SER A 466 9.06 19.28 -12.27
CA SER A 466 9.81 18.89 -13.46
C SER A 466 9.56 17.43 -13.85
N TYR A 467 9.66 17.14 -15.15
CA TYR A 467 9.47 15.80 -15.75
C TYR A 467 8.08 15.19 -15.52
N GLN A 468 7.08 16.00 -15.28
CA GLN A 468 5.73 15.49 -15.14
C GLN A 468 5.26 14.83 -16.43
N MET A 469 4.77 13.61 -16.30
CA MET A 469 4.22 12.84 -17.38
C MET A 469 2.84 12.38 -16.95
N ARG A 470 1.82 12.93 -17.57
CA ARG A 470 0.42 12.51 -17.32
C ARG A 470 0.13 11.32 -18.23
N ALA A 471 0.60 10.16 -17.80
CA ALA A 471 0.46 8.92 -18.53
C ALA A 471 0.48 7.73 -17.60
N TRP A 472 -0.20 6.68 -18.00
CA TRP A 472 -0.11 5.37 -17.34
C TRP A 472 0.73 4.45 -18.22
N PHE A 473 1.64 3.73 -17.62
CA PHE A 473 2.54 2.85 -18.35
C PHE A 473 3.02 1.67 -17.50
N ALA A 474 3.50 0.66 -18.18
CA ALA A 474 4.21 -0.44 -17.56
C ALA A 474 5.58 -0.65 -18.19
N LEU A 475 6.53 -1.08 -17.37
CA LEU A 475 7.84 -1.54 -17.79
C LEU A 475 7.96 -3.03 -17.49
N GLN A 476 8.84 -3.69 -18.24
CA GLN A 476 9.22 -5.08 -18.04
C GLN A 476 10.75 -5.18 -17.96
N PRO A 477 11.31 -6.27 -17.42
CA PRO A 477 12.73 -6.55 -17.59
C PRO A 477 13.09 -6.50 -19.08
N ALA A 478 14.21 -5.85 -19.40
CA ALA A 478 14.79 -5.94 -20.73
C ALA A 478 15.45 -7.31 -20.88
N ASP A 479 15.27 -7.95 -22.02
CA ASP A 479 15.84 -9.27 -22.34
C ASP A 479 17.39 -9.23 -22.33
#